data_e5caac716c3d9a4dfaeba90798a37173
#
_entry.id   e5caac716c3d9a4dfaeba90798a37173
#
_cell.length_a   1.000
_cell.length_b   1.000
_cell.length_c   1.000
_cell.angle_alpha   90.00
_cell.angle_beta   90.00
_cell.angle_gamma   90.00
#
_symmetry.space_group_name_H-M   'P 1'
#
loop_
_entity.id
_entity.type
_entity.pdbx_description
1 polymer ?
#
loop_
_entity_poly.entity_id
_entity_poly.type
_entity_poly.pdbx_seq_one_letter_code
_entity_poly.pdbx_strand_id
1 'polypeptide(L)'
;MANTDISFGHETYLSPFTWRYGGDQMRKLWSEAYKRRLWRRIWLALAEAQHALGLVTAKQVADLRAHVDEVDIQRAHQIEAEIRHELMAELRAFAEQCHIGGAILHLGATSMDIEDNADAQRLRAALDLVLDQSAALLQILADQIDHWAESPAMAFTHLQPAEPTTIGYRLAQFGQDLLIDFEELRRVRGAIQGKGLKGAVGTSASYIQLLGSPAAARDLEAKVMAALDLPAFPVTTQTYPRKQDWVVSNGLAGMAGSLYKFAFDLRLLQSPPLGEWSEPFGERQVGSSAMPFKRNPINAENIDSLARYVAALPQVAWENAAHSL
;
A
#
# COMPACT_ATOMS: atom_id res chain seq x y z
N MET A 1 -10.70 21.26 24.18
CA MET A 1 -10.53 21.66 22.78
C MET A 1 -9.37 20.85 22.24
N ALA A 2 -9.56 20.04 21.22
CA ALA A 2 -8.45 19.35 20.55
C ALA A 2 -7.60 20.41 19.85
N ASN A 3 -6.30 20.35 20.05
CA ASN A 3 -5.35 21.24 19.38
C ASN A 3 -5.36 20.84 17.89
N THR A 4 -5.93 21.66 17.03
CA THR A 4 -6.01 21.43 15.58
C THR A 4 -4.75 21.80 14.82
N ASP A 5 -3.79 22.46 15.48
CA ASP A 5 -2.47 22.80 14.93
C ASP A 5 -1.45 21.73 15.33
N ILE A 6 -1.51 20.59 14.66
CA ILE A 6 -0.50 19.53 14.81
C ILE A 6 0.65 19.85 13.85
N SER A 7 1.75 20.34 14.38
CA SER A 7 3.03 20.42 13.66
C SER A 7 3.93 19.29 14.11
N PHE A 8 4.48 18.54 13.16
CA PHE A 8 5.40 17.44 13.43
C PHE A 8 6.84 17.95 13.32
N GLY A 9 7.46 18.23 14.45
CA GLY A 9 8.89 18.58 14.55
C GLY A 9 9.68 17.46 15.25
N HIS A 10 10.97 17.73 15.48
CA HIS A 10 11.85 16.78 16.20
C HIS A 10 11.44 16.52 17.65
N GLU A 11 10.61 17.39 18.23
CA GLU A 11 10.03 17.24 19.57
C GLU A 11 8.83 16.28 19.61
N THR A 12 8.38 15.78 18.46
CA THR A 12 7.24 14.88 18.35
C THR A 12 7.73 13.48 17.95
N TYR A 13 7.27 12.44 18.66
CA TYR A 13 7.56 11.07 18.25
C TYR A 13 6.86 10.74 16.93
N LEU A 14 7.65 10.32 15.95
CA LEU A 14 7.18 9.75 14.71
C LEU A 14 7.76 8.34 14.55
N SER A 15 6.94 7.40 14.08
CA SER A 15 7.42 6.04 13.82
C SER A 15 8.59 6.02 12.84
N PRO A 16 9.69 5.30 13.16
CA PRO A 16 10.80 5.11 12.23
C PRO A 16 10.39 4.51 10.89
N PHE A 17 9.32 3.74 10.85
CA PHE A 17 8.77 3.18 9.61
C PHE A 17 8.36 4.28 8.62
N THR A 18 8.00 5.46 9.10
CA THR A 18 7.65 6.60 8.25
C THR A 18 8.89 7.36 7.79
N TRP A 19 9.68 7.92 8.72
CA TRP A 19 10.73 8.89 8.36
C TRP A 19 12.09 8.26 8.05
N ARG A 20 12.39 7.05 8.59
CA ARG A 20 13.69 6.40 8.43
C ARG A 20 13.69 5.34 7.33
N TYR A 21 12.64 4.54 7.25
CA TYR A 21 12.57 3.38 6.35
C TYR A 21 11.61 3.55 5.19
N GLY A 22 10.59 4.38 5.33
CA GLY A 22 9.63 4.66 4.25
C GLY A 22 10.25 5.49 3.12
N GLY A 23 10.16 5.01 1.88
CA GLY A 23 10.54 5.77 0.69
C GLY A 23 9.56 6.93 0.42
N ASP A 24 10.03 7.98 -0.27
CA ASP A 24 9.24 9.21 -0.52
C ASP A 24 7.94 8.95 -1.26
N GLN A 25 7.97 8.09 -2.27
CA GLN A 25 6.79 7.74 -3.05
C GLN A 25 5.75 7.01 -2.19
N MET A 26 6.19 6.04 -1.37
CA MET A 26 5.32 5.31 -0.47
C MET A 26 4.73 6.23 0.61
N ARG A 27 5.53 7.13 1.21
CA ARG A 27 5.04 8.13 2.17
C ARG A 27 4.00 9.05 1.57
N LYS A 28 4.22 9.52 0.32
CA LYS A 28 3.26 10.35 -0.40
C LYS A 28 1.94 9.60 -0.63
N LEU A 29 2.01 8.35 -1.08
CA LEU A 29 0.85 7.50 -1.36
C LEU A 29 -0.01 7.26 -0.11
N TRP A 30 0.63 7.09 1.06
CA TRP A 30 -0.06 6.86 2.32
C TRP A 30 -0.31 8.15 3.14
N SER A 31 -0.03 9.33 2.55
CA SER A 31 -0.29 10.60 3.21
C SER A 31 -1.78 10.90 3.30
N GLU A 32 -2.15 11.68 4.32
CA GLU A 32 -3.51 12.17 4.50
C GLU A 32 -3.98 13.01 3.31
N ALA A 33 -3.14 13.88 2.80
CA ALA A 33 -3.47 14.71 1.63
C ALA A 33 -3.80 13.87 0.39
N TYR A 34 -3.06 12.79 0.15
CA TYR A 34 -3.33 11.89 -0.96
C TYR A 34 -4.63 11.12 -0.77
N LYS A 35 -4.88 10.59 0.44
CA LYS A 35 -6.12 9.92 0.82
C LYS A 35 -7.35 10.80 0.57
N ARG A 36 -7.34 12.03 1.09
CA ARG A 36 -8.46 12.98 0.95
C ARG A 36 -8.68 13.39 -0.51
N ARG A 37 -7.61 13.56 -1.30
CA ARG A 37 -7.74 13.82 -2.73
C ARG A 37 -8.39 12.66 -3.47
N LEU A 38 -8.09 11.41 -3.12
CA LEU A 38 -8.78 10.25 -3.70
C LEU A 38 -10.27 10.24 -3.34
N TRP A 39 -10.65 10.54 -2.11
CA TRP A 39 -12.05 10.66 -1.72
C TRP A 39 -12.79 11.69 -2.58
N ARG A 40 -12.22 12.88 -2.78
CA ARG A 40 -12.79 13.92 -3.64
C ARG A 40 -12.95 13.46 -5.08
N ARG A 41 -11.97 12.77 -5.62
CA ARG A 41 -12.03 12.22 -6.98
C ARG A 41 -13.10 11.15 -7.11
N ILE A 42 -13.34 10.33 -6.10
CA ILE A 42 -14.43 9.36 -6.10
C ILE A 42 -15.79 10.07 -6.02
N TRP A 43 -15.95 11.11 -5.19
CA TRP A 43 -17.16 11.93 -5.19
C TRP A 43 -17.41 12.63 -6.53
N LEU A 44 -16.36 13.13 -7.18
CA LEU A 44 -16.47 13.71 -8.52
C LEU A 44 -16.92 12.66 -9.54
N ALA A 45 -16.30 11.48 -9.55
CA ALA A 45 -16.67 10.37 -10.44
C ALA A 45 -18.13 9.92 -10.19
N LEU A 46 -18.58 9.90 -8.93
CA LEU A 46 -19.97 9.64 -8.59
C LEU A 46 -20.90 10.71 -9.15
N ALA A 47 -20.57 11.99 -8.99
CA ALA A 47 -21.36 13.11 -9.53
C ALA A 47 -21.42 13.11 -11.06
N GLU A 48 -20.32 12.78 -11.73
CA GLU A 48 -20.26 12.63 -13.19
C GLU A 48 -21.18 11.50 -13.68
N ALA A 49 -21.15 10.35 -13.02
CA ALA A 49 -22.04 9.23 -13.32
C ALA A 49 -23.51 9.57 -13.05
N GLN A 50 -23.78 10.26 -11.95
CA GLN A 50 -25.13 10.76 -11.61
C GLN A 50 -25.62 11.79 -12.63
N HIS A 51 -24.74 12.64 -13.14
CA HIS A 51 -25.08 13.57 -14.22
C HIS A 51 -25.45 12.83 -15.52
N ALA A 52 -24.66 11.82 -15.89
CA ALA A 52 -24.96 11.01 -17.07
C ALA A 52 -26.31 10.26 -16.97
N LEU A 53 -26.80 10.05 -15.75
CA LEU A 53 -28.11 9.44 -15.46
C LEU A 53 -29.21 10.45 -15.14
N GLY A 54 -28.95 11.75 -15.30
CA GLY A 54 -29.94 12.81 -15.15
C GLY A 54 -30.28 13.22 -13.71
N LEU A 55 -29.53 12.74 -12.70
CA LEU A 55 -29.77 13.07 -11.29
C LEU A 55 -29.23 14.45 -10.88
N VAL A 56 -28.13 14.88 -11.45
CA VAL A 56 -27.45 16.12 -11.11
C VAL A 56 -27.13 16.92 -12.37
N THR A 57 -26.91 18.22 -12.24
CA THR A 57 -26.68 19.13 -13.36
C THR A 57 -25.20 19.23 -13.73
N ALA A 58 -24.93 19.58 -14.99
CA ALA A 58 -23.56 19.85 -15.46
C ALA A 58 -22.86 20.98 -14.68
N LYS A 59 -23.61 21.97 -14.19
CA LYS A 59 -23.06 23.07 -13.37
C LYS A 59 -22.57 22.59 -12.03
N GLN A 60 -23.30 21.67 -11.38
CA GLN A 60 -22.88 21.05 -10.11
C GLN A 60 -21.59 20.24 -10.29
N VAL A 61 -21.49 19.43 -11.35
CA VAL A 61 -20.29 18.66 -11.64
C VAL A 61 -19.10 19.56 -11.95
N ALA A 62 -19.31 20.63 -12.72
CA ALA A 62 -18.24 21.58 -13.06
C ALA A 62 -17.70 22.29 -11.80
N ASP A 63 -18.56 22.65 -10.86
CA ASP A 63 -18.18 23.25 -9.58
C ASP A 63 -17.33 22.30 -8.73
N LEU A 64 -17.74 21.04 -8.58
CA LEU A 64 -16.95 20.02 -7.87
C LEU A 64 -15.58 19.80 -8.55
N ARG A 65 -15.55 19.74 -9.88
CA ARG A 65 -14.30 19.53 -10.64
C ARG A 65 -13.32 20.68 -10.47
N ALA A 66 -13.80 21.91 -10.35
CA ALA A 66 -12.94 23.08 -10.12
C ALA A 66 -12.16 23.02 -8.80
N HIS A 67 -12.73 22.40 -7.76
CA HIS A 67 -12.17 22.40 -6.40
C HIS A 67 -11.66 21.03 -5.91
N VAL A 68 -11.71 19.99 -6.77
CA VAL A 68 -11.41 18.59 -6.40
C VAL A 68 -10.00 18.39 -5.82
N ASP A 69 -9.02 19.14 -6.27
CA ASP A 69 -7.63 19.03 -5.83
C ASP A 69 -7.25 20.05 -4.71
N GLU A 70 -8.14 20.95 -4.32
CA GLU A 70 -7.93 22.00 -3.32
C GLU A 70 -8.21 21.50 -1.89
N VAL A 71 -7.51 20.44 -1.46
CA VAL A 71 -7.72 19.81 -0.15
C VAL A 71 -7.25 20.71 0.98
N ASP A 72 -8.17 21.17 1.82
CA ASP A 72 -7.90 21.92 3.06
C ASP A 72 -7.96 20.98 4.28
N ILE A 73 -6.79 20.43 4.64
CA ILE A 73 -6.67 19.48 5.76
C ILE A 73 -6.96 20.16 7.10
N GLN A 74 -6.55 21.41 7.27
CA GLN A 74 -6.76 22.15 8.53
C GLN A 74 -8.25 22.37 8.76
N ARG A 75 -8.98 22.80 7.72
CA ARG A 75 -10.44 22.98 7.81
C ARG A 75 -11.14 21.65 8.09
N ALA A 76 -10.73 20.59 7.43
CA ALA A 76 -11.30 19.25 7.68
C ALA A 76 -11.06 18.79 9.14
N HIS A 77 -9.85 18.98 9.69
CA HIS A 77 -9.57 18.65 11.10
C HIS A 77 -10.39 19.49 12.08
N GLN A 78 -10.62 20.80 11.81
CA GLN A 78 -11.49 21.64 12.63
C GLN A 78 -12.91 21.07 12.68
N ILE A 79 -13.47 20.72 11.52
CA ILE A 79 -14.80 20.14 11.42
C ILE A 79 -14.85 18.78 12.14
N GLU A 80 -13.82 17.93 11.92
CA GLU A 80 -13.73 16.62 12.55
C GLU A 80 -13.71 16.69 14.07
N ALA A 81 -13.01 17.65 14.64
CA ALA A 81 -12.97 17.88 16.08
C ALA A 81 -14.37 18.14 16.68
N GLU A 82 -15.30 18.71 15.90
CA GLU A 82 -16.69 18.97 16.29
C GLU A 82 -17.58 17.76 16.09
N ILE A 83 -17.51 17.12 14.89
CA ILE A 83 -18.48 16.08 14.49
C ILE A 83 -18.00 14.66 14.73
N ARG A 84 -16.71 14.46 14.99
CA ARG A 84 -16.03 13.16 15.25
C ARG A 84 -16.25 12.12 14.14
N HIS A 85 -16.18 12.57 12.88
CA HIS A 85 -16.32 11.71 11.71
C HIS A 85 -15.43 12.22 10.57
N GLU A 86 -14.34 11.53 10.30
CA GLU A 86 -13.28 11.96 9.38
C GLU A 86 -13.81 12.22 7.94
N LEU A 87 -14.48 11.23 7.34
CA LEU A 87 -14.98 11.36 5.96
C LEU A 87 -16.01 12.48 5.82
N MET A 88 -16.93 12.61 6.81
CA MET A 88 -17.95 13.66 6.80
C MET A 88 -17.34 15.04 7.03
N ALA A 89 -16.21 15.13 7.73
CA ALA A 89 -15.46 16.38 7.87
C ALA A 89 -14.85 16.82 6.53
N GLU A 90 -14.23 15.91 5.80
CA GLU A 90 -13.72 16.18 4.44
C GLU A 90 -14.84 16.54 3.48
N LEU A 91 -15.97 15.82 3.54
CA LEU A 91 -17.14 16.14 2.73
C LEU A 91 -17.63 17.56 2.98
N ARG A 92 -17.74 17.99 4.24
CA ARG A 92 -18.15 19.35 4.60
C ARG A 92 -17.14 20.38 4.15
N ALA A 93 -15.86 20.15 4.36
CA ALA A 93 -14.80 21.04 3.88
C ALA A 93 -14.83 21.22 2.35
N PHE A 94 -15.08 20.15 1.61
CA PHE A 94 -15.25 20.19 0.16
C PHE A 94 -16.54 20.91 -0.25
N ALA A 95 -17.65 20.67 0.47
CA ALA A 95 -18.92 21.33 0.21
C ALA A 95 -18.85 22.85 0.46
N GLU A 96 -18.10 23.31 1.46
CA GLU A 96 -17.88 24.75 1.73
C GLU A 96 -17.19 25.46 0.56
N GLN A 97 -16.35 24.75 -0.22
CA GLN A 97 -15.68 25.27 -1.42
C GLN A 97 -16.59 25.27 -2.64
N CYS A 98 -17.57 24.35 -2.68
CA CYS A 98 -18.44 24.11 -3.85
C CYS A 98 -19.84 24.67 -3.65
N HIS A 99 -20.04 25.95 -3.96
CA HIS A 99 -21.29 26.67 -3.71
C HIS A 99 -22.51 26.16 -4.52
N ILE A 100 -22.25 25.51 -5.66
CA ILE A 100 -23.29 24.96 -6.55
C ILE A 100 -23.40 23.44 -6.39
N GLY A 101 -22.26 22.76 -6.30
CA GLY A 101 -22.15 21.29 -6.27
C GLY A 101 -22.11 20.69 -4.87
N GLY A 102 -21.84 21.49 -3.83
CA GLY A 102 -21.65 20.96 -2.48
C GLY A 102 -22.85 20.16 -1.93
N ALA A 103 -24.08 20.56 -2.27
CA ALA A 103 -25.30 19.91 -1.81
C ALA A 103 -25.55 18.50 -2.40
N ILE A 104 -24.86 18.13 -3.49
CA ILE A 104 -25.03 16.81 -4.12
C ILE A 104 -23.93 15.81 -3.73
N LEU A 105 -22.94 16.25 -2.97
CA LEU A 105 -21.87 15.36 -2.51
C LEU A 105 -22.43 14.18 -1.71
N HIS A 106 -21.89 13.01 -1.96
CA HIS A 106 -22.24 11.78 -1.22
C HIS A 106 -23.68 11.28 -1.42
N LEU A 107 -24.40 11.77 -2.45
CA LEU A 107 -25.79 11.43 -2.70
C LEU A 107 -25.94 9.92 -2.96
N GLY A 108 -26.62 9.23 -2.06
CA GLY A 108 -26.84 7.77 -2.10
C GLY A 108 -25.67 6.92 -1.59
N ALA A 109 -24.52 7.51 -1.30
CA ALA A 109 -23.33 6.78 -0.86
C ALA A 109 -23.31 6.51 0.64
N THR A 110 -22.52 5.53 1.03
CA THR A 110 -22.04 5.33 2.40
C THR A 110 -20.53 5.58 2.46
N SER A 111 -19.98 5.80 3.66
CA SER A 111 -18.56 6.09 3.84
C SER A 111 -17.65 5.11 3.11
N MET A 112 -17.93 3.82 3.23
CA MET A 112 -17.10 2.78 2.61
C MET A 112 -17.23 2.69 1.08
N ASP A 113 -18.25 3.27 0.46
CA ASP A 113 -18.30 3.45 -1.00
C ASP A 113 -17.19 4.42 -1.48
N ILE A 114 -16.69 5.26 -0.59
CA ILE A 114 -15.61 6.21 -0.87
C ILE A 114 -14.27 5.68 -0.34
N GLU A 115 -14.21 5.33 0.94
CA GLU A 115 -12.97 4.93 1.63
C GLU A 115 -12.39 3.64 1.07
N ASP A 116 -13.19 2.59 0.93
CA ASP A 116 -12.71 1.29 0.46
C ASP A 116 -12.27 1.31 -1.01
N ASN A 117 -12.91 2.11 -1.86
CA ASN A 117 -12.45 2.29 -3.24
C ASN A 117 -11.14 3.08 -3.29
N ALA A 118 -10.97 4.09 -2.44
CA ALA A 118 -9.72 4.83 -2.31
C ALA A 118 -8.58 3.93 -1.78
N ASP A 119 -8.87 3.09 -0.79
CA ASP A 119 -7.88 2.17 -0.23
C ASP A 119 -7.47 1.08 -1.23
N ALA A 120 -8.40 0.55 -2.02
CA ALA A 120 -8.07 -0.37 -3.11
C ALA A 120 -7.15 0.28 -4.17
N GLN A 121 -7.37 1.55 -4.53
CA GLN A 121 -6.47 2.30 -5.41
C GLN A 121 -5.08 2.49 -4.78
N ARG A 122 -5.01 2.83 -3.49
CA ARG A 122 -3.74 2.99 -2.75
C ARG A 122 -2.98 1.67 -2.66
N LEU A 123 -3.66 0.56 -2.33
CA LEU A 123 -3.07 -0.78 -2.29
C LEU A 123 -2.49 -1.17 -3.65
N ARG A 124 -3.24 -0.93 -4.73
CA ARG A 124 -2.77 -1.22 -6.09
C ARG A 124 -1.51 -0.42 -6.43
N ALA A 125 -1.53 0.89 -6.18
CA ALA A 125 -0.38 1.75 -6.43
C ALA A 125 0.83 1.42 -5.52
N ALA A 126 0.60 1.01 -4.26
CA ALA A 126 1.65 0.56 -3.37
C ALA A 126 2.31 -0.74 -3.86
N LEU A 127 1.49 -1.68 -4.34
CA LEU A 127 2.01 -2.92 -4.94
C LEU A 127 2.79 -2.66 -6.23
N ASP A 128 2.40 -1.68 -7.05
CA ASP A 128 3.18 -1.26 -8.22
C ASP A 128 4.58 -0.79 -7.82
N LEU A 129 4.71 0.03 -6.77
CA LEU A 129 6.01 0.47 -6.25
C LEU A 129 6.87 -0.69 -5.74
N VAL A 130 6.26 -1.67 -5.08
CA VAL A 130 6.97 -2.86 -4.59
C VAL A 130 7.41 -3.73 -5.76
N LEU A 131 6.57 -3.94 -6.76
CA LEU A 131 6.89 -4.72 -7.96
C LEU A 131 8.00 -4.08 -8.78
N ASP A 132 7.99 -2.76 -8.96
CA ASP A 132 9.05 -2.04 -9.67
C ASP A 132 10.42 -2.22 -8.98
N GLN A 133 10.47 -2.10 -7.64
CA GLN A 133 11.69 -2.33 -6.88
C GLN A 133 12.13 -3.79 -6.91
N SER A 134 11.19 -4.72 -6.88
CA SER A 134 11.48 -6.16 -6.95
C SER A 134 12.02 -6.56 -8.33
N ALA A 135 11.48 -5.99 -9.41
CA ALA A 135 11.98 -6.19 -10.75
C ALA A 135 13.43 -5.67 -10.90
N ALA A 136 13.70 -4.48 -10.34
CA ALA A 136 15.06 -3.94 -10.33
C ALA A 136 16.04 -4.83 -9.54
N LEU A 137 15.62 -5.36 -8.39
CA LEU A 137 16.42 -6.29 -7.59
C LEU A 137 16.66 -7.61 -8.33
N LEU A 138 15.64 -8.17 -8.99
CA LEU A 138 15.76 -9.38 -9.80
C LEU A 138 16.78 -9.18 -10.95
N GLN A 139 16.77 -8.01 -11.60
CA GLN A 139 17.75 -7.70 -12.65
C GLN A 139 19.17 -7.66 -12.08
N ILE A 140 19.38 -7.01 -10.93
CA ILE A 140 20.70 -6.98 -10.27
C ILE A 140 21.15 -8.41 -9.91
N LEU A 141 20.26 -9.24 -9.39
CA LEU A 141 20.57 -10.63 -9.06
C LEU A 141 20.94 -11.42 -10.32
N ALA A 142 20.20 -11.26 -11.42
CA ALA A 142 20.50 -11.93 -12.68
C ALA A 142 21.90 -11.55 -13.19
N ASP A 143 22.24 -10.26 -13.19
CA ASP A 143 23.57 -9.78 -13.59
C ASP A 143 24.67 -10.34 -12.69
N GLN A 144 24.44 -10.45 -11.38
CA GLN A 144 25.41 -11.05 -10.44
C GLN A 144 25.52 -12.56 -10.60
N ILE A 145 24.45 -13.26 -10.87
CA ILE A 145 24.44 -14.70 -11.15
C ILE A 145 25.29 -15.01 -12.37
N ASP A 146 25.12 -14.27 -13.46
CA ASP A 146 25.88 -14.44 -14.69
C ASP A 146 27.33 -14.06 -14.48
N HIS A 147 27.61 -12.96 -13.80
CA HIS A 147 29.00 -12.52 -13.53
C HIS A 147 29.78 -13.55 -12.73
N TRP A 148 29.15 -14.20 -11.76
CA TRP A 148 29.82 -15.17 -10.87
C TRP A 148 29.51 -16.63 -11.23
N ALA A 149 29.00 -16.90 -12.43
CA ALA A 149 28.55 -18.24 -12.84
C ALA A 149 29.68 -19.28 -12.82
N GLU A 150 30.91 -18.86 -13.16
CA GLU A 150 32.08 -19.76 -13.22
C GLU A 150 33.03 -19.65 -12.01
N SER A 151 32.69 -18.78 -11.03
CA SER A 151 33.51 -18.58 -9.84
C SER A 151 33.33 -19.69 -8.84
N PRO A 152 34.32 -20.54 -8.55
CA PRO A 152 34.18 -21.67 -7.66
C PRO A 152 33.93 -21.23 -6.22
N ALA A 153 33.07 -21.96 -5.52
CA ALA A 153 32.79 -21.77 -4.12
C ALA A 153 32.48 -23.11 -3.45
N MET A 154 32.48 -23.11 -2.11
CA MET A 154 32.03 -24.26 -1.35
C MET A 154 30.50 -24.17 -1.13
N ALA A 155 29.81 -25.26 -1.40
CA ALA A 155 28.45 -25.44 -0.92
C ALA A 155 28.44 -25.97 0.52
N PHE A 156 27.45 -25.55 1.29
CA PHE A 156 27.28 -25.95 2.69
C PHE A 156 25.95 -26.69 2.88
N THR A 157 25.98 -27.73 3.69
CA THR A 157 24.80 -28.35 4.29
C THR A 157 25.02 -28.44 5.79
N HIS A 158 24.02 -28.16 6.59
CA HIS A 158 24.15 -28.16 8.06
C HIS A 158 25.28 -27.26 8.59
N LEU A 159 25.59 -26.17 7.89
CA LEU A 159 26.73 -25.28 8.14
C LEU A 159 28.10 -25.97 8.05
N GLN A 160 28.16 -27.13 7.39
CA GLN A 160 29.40 -27.85 7.13
C GLN A 160 29.74 -27.78 5.62
N PRO A 161 31.01 -27.65 5.27
CA PRO A 161 31.44 -27.77 3.88
C PRO A 161 31.02 -29.12 3.29
N ALA A 162 30.41 -29.11 2.10
CA ALA A 162 29.90 -30.31 1.46
C ALA A 162 30.56 -30.54 0.12
N GLU A 163 30.12 -29.83 -0.92
CA GLU A 163 30.62 -30.07 -2.29
C GLU A 163 30.99 -28.74 -2.99
N PRO A 164 31.85 -28.76 -4.00
CA PRO A 164 32.11 -27.58 -4.84
C PRO A 164 30.87 -27.13 -5.60
N THR A 165 30.70 -25.81 -5.69
CA THR A 165 29.67 -25.13 -6.47
C THR A 165 30.25 -23.86 -7.07
N THR A 166 29.38 -22.93 -7.51
CA THR A 166 29.79 -21.58 -7.91
C THR A 166 29.07 -20.52 -7.10
N ILE A 167 29.67 -19.32 -7.02
CA ILE A 167 29.04 -18.17 -6.38
C ILE A 167 27.70 -17.82 -7.09
N GLY A 168 27.72 -17.82 -8.45
CA GLY A 168 26.51 -17.58 -9.23
C GLY A 168 25.38 -18.56 -8.90
N TYR A 169 25.69 -19.85 -8.77
CA TYR A 169 24.68 -20.86 -8.40
C TYR A 169 24.12 -20.62 -6.98
N ARG A 170 24.97 -20.21 -6.04
CA ARG A 170 24.54 -19.87 -4.69
C ARG A 170 23.64 -18.62 -4.65
N LEU A 171 23.90 -17.64 -5.53
CA LEU A 171 23.02 -16.47 -5.68
C LEU A 171 21.68 -16.83 -6.35
N ALA A 172 21.69 -17.77 -7.30
CA ALA A 172 20.50 -18.17 -8.05
C ALA A 172 19.36 -18.70 -7.16
N GLN A 173 19.67 -19.36 -6.03
CA GLN A 173 18.63 -19.81 -5.10
C GLN A 173 17.82 -18.65 -4.51
N PHE A 174 18.49 -17.50 -4.21
CA PHE A 174 17.79 -16.31 -3.71
C PHE A 174 16.99 -15.62 -4.81
N GLY A 175 17.55 -15.58 -6.02
CA GLY A 175 16.84 -15.09 -7.20
C GLY A 175 15.58 -15.89 -7.52
N GLN A 176 15.64 -17.22 -7.37
CA GLN A 176 14.47 -18.09 -7.57
C GLN A 176 13.37 -17.82 -6.55
N ASP A 177 13.70 -17.69 -5.25
CA ASP A 177 12.72 -17.36 -4.22
C ASP A 177 12.06 -15.99 -4.51
N LEU A 178 12.87 -14.99 -4.81
CA LEU A 178 12.36 -13.64 -5.13
C LEU A 178 11.49 -13.62 -6.38
N LEU A 179 11.80 -14.46 -7.39
CA LEU A 179 10.97 -14.58 -8.59
C LEU A 179 9.61 -15.18 -8.28
N ILE A 180 9.54 -16.19 -7.39
CA ILE A 180 8.27 -16.77 -6.92
C ILE A 180 7.43 -15.69 -6.23
N ASP A 181 8.04 -14.90 -5.34
CA ASP A 181 7.35 -13.81 -4.63
C ASP A 181 6.89 -12.70 -5.59
N PHE A 182 7.70 -12.34 -6.57
CA PHE A 182 7.36 -11.35 -7.59
C PHE A 182 6.12 -11.78 -8.40
N GLU A 183 6.09 -13.03 -8.86
CA GLU A 183 4.95 -13.58 -9.61
C GLU A 183 3.68 -13.62 -8.76
N GLU A 184 3.79 -14.00 -7.48
CA GLU A 184 2.66 -13.98 -6.56
C GLU A 184 2.16 -12.55 -6.31
N LEU A 185 3.04 -11.58 -6.04
CA LEU A 185 2.63 -10.19 -5.84
C LEU A 185 2.05 -9.57 -7.12
N ARG A 186 2.55 -9.93 -8.30
CA ARG A 186 1.98 -9.53 -9.59
C ARG A 186 0.54 -10.04 -9.74
N ARG A 187 0.30 -11.31 -9.40
CA ARG A 187 -1.03 -11.92 -9.37
C ARG A 187 -1.96 -11.22 -8.38
N VAL A 188 -1.47 -10.96 -7.15
CA VAL A 188 -2.21 -10.26 -6.10
C VAL A 188 -2.58 -8.84 -6.56
N ARG A 189 -1.63 -8.11 -7.12
CA ARG A 189 -1.87 -6.75 -7.66
C ARG A 189 -2.94 -6.75 -8.75
N GLY A 190 -2.89 -7.72 -9.66
CA GLY A 190 -3.89 -7.86 -10.74
C GLY A 190 -5.28 -8.22 -10.25
N ALA A 191 -5.38 -8.78 -9.04
CA ALA A 191 -6.65 -9.19 -8.42
C ALA A 191 -7.29 -8.11 -7.52
N ILE A 192 -6.65 -6.96 -7.33
CA ILE A 192 -7.20 -5.89 -6.48
C ILE A 192 -8.51 -5.36 -7.05
N GLN A 193 -9.54 -5.35 -6.21
CA GLN A 193 -10.88 -4.85 -6.53
C GLN A 193 -11.33 -3.83 -5.48
N GLY A 194 -12.12 -2.86 -5.92
CA GLY A 194 -12.80 -1.93 -5.02
C GLY A 194 -14.10 -2.50 -4.48
N LYS A 195 -14.69 -1.79 -3.52
CA LYS A 195 -16.02 -2.11 -3.00
C LYS A 195 -17.11 -1.96 -4.07
N GLY A 196 -16.94 -1.00 -4.98
CA GLY A 196 -18.03 -0.51 -5.82
C GLY A 196 -18.94 0.48 -5.10
N LEU A 197 -20.09 0.78 -5.68
CA LEU A 197 -21.11 1.69 -5.14
C LEU A 197 -22.36 0.87 -4.75
N LYS A 198 -22.30 0.26 -3.58
CA LYS A 198 -23.34 -0.69 -3.13
C LYS A 198 -24.08 -0.25 -1.86
N GLY A 199 -23.76 0.94 -1.33
CA GLY A 199 -24.44 1.51 -0.17
C GLY A 199 -24.11 0.81 1.16
N ALA A 200 -24.89 1.11 2.19
CA ALA A 200 -24.57 0.81 3.58
C ALA A 200 -24.42 -0.69 3.92
N VAL A 201 -25.12 -1.56 3.21
CA VAL A 201 -25.13 -3.02 3.48
C VAL A 201 -24.92 -3.89 2.23
N GLY A 202 -24.45 -3.27 1.15
CA GLY A 202 -24.13 -4.00 -0.09
C GLY A 202 -25.32 -4.28 -1.03
N THR A 203 -26.51 -3.78 -0.72
CA THR A 203 -27.74 -4.05 -1.50
C THR A 203 -28.05 -3.01 -2.58
N SER A 204 -27.25 -1.93 -2.64
CA SER A 204 -27.49 -0.75 -3.50
C SER A 204 -28.87 -0.07 -3.30
N ALA A 205 -29.53 -0.29 -2.17
CA ALA A 205 -30.90 0.16 -1.93
C ALA A 205 -31.08 1.68 -2.09
N SER A 206 -30.14 2.49 -1.58
CA SER A 206 -30.14 3.94 -1.73
C SER A 206 -30.04 4.38 -3.19
N TYR A 207 -29.18 3.77 -3.96
CA TYR A 207 -29.01 4.05 -5.39
C TYR A 207 -30.24 3.59 -6.21
N ILE A 208 -30.79 2.42 -5.86
CA ILE A 208 -32.03 1.93 -6.49
C ILE A 208 -33.18 2.89 -6.25
N GLN A 209 -33.31 3.40 -5.02
CA GLN A 209 -34.35 4.38 -4.68
C GLN A 209 -34.17 5.70 -5.45
N LEU A 210 -32.93 6.18 -5.59
CA LEU A 210 -32.64 7.42 -6.30
C LEU A 210 -32.84 7.29 -7.83
N LEU A 211 -32.52 6.14 -8.40
CA LEU A 211 -32.49 5.90 -9.86
C LEU A 211 -33.72 5.14 -10.36
N GLY A 212 -34.57 4.65 -9.48
CA GLY A 212 -35.83 3.97 -9.79
C GLY A 212 -35.69 2.49 -10.22
N SER A 213 -34.45 1.96 -10.40
CA SER A 213 -34.29 0.56 -10.79
C SER A 213 -32.92 -0.04 -10.39
N PRO A 214 -32.84 -1.37 -10.18
CA PRO A 214 -31.57 -2.05 -9.97
C PRO A 214 -30.62 -1.99 -11.17
N ALA A 215 -31.16 -1.89 -12.39
CA ALA A 215 -30.34 -1.79 -13.60
C ALA A 215 -29.62 -0.44 -13.65
N ALA A 216 -30.31 0.65 -13.35
CA ALA A 216 -29.71 1.99 -13.29
C ALA A 216 -28.67 2.13 -12.16
N ALA A 217 -28.89 1.48 -11.01
CA ALA A 217 -27.90 1.45 -9.94
C ALA A 217 -26.62 0.71 -10.36
N ARG A 218 -26.75 -0.41 -11.10
CA ARG A 218 -25.57 -1.12 -11.67
C ARG A 218 -24.87 -0.30 -12.74
N ASP A 219 -25.59 0.44 -13.57
CA ASP A 219 -25.00 1.32 -14.58
C ASP A 219 -24.24 2.49 -13.92
N LEU A 220 -24.77 3.06 -12.83
CA LEU A 220 -24.06 4.04 -12.01
C LEU A 220 -22.74 3.48 -11.50
N GLU A 221 -22.77 2.30 -10.85
CA GLU A 221 -21.56 1.65 -10.32
C GLU A 221 -20.55 1.41 -11.44
N ALA A 222 -20.97 0.85 -12.58
CA ALA A 222 -20.09 0.57 -13.70
C ALA A 222 -19.40 1.83 -14.23
N LYS A 223 -20.14 2.95 -14.35
CA LYS A 223 -19.57 4.24 -14.79
C LYS A 223 -18.53 4.77 -13.81
N VAL A 224 -18.83 4.74 -12.49
CA VAL A 224 -17.89 5.19 -11.45
C VAL A 224 -16.65 4.33 -11.46
N MET A 225 -16.80 3.00 -11.45
CA MET A 225 -15.66 2.09 -11.38
C MET A 225 -14.79 2.15 -12.64
N ALA A 226 -15.38 2.38 -13.80
CA ALA A 226 -14.64 2.66 -15.04
C ALA A 226 -13.83 3.97 -14.95
N ALA A 227 -14.40 5.03 -14.39
CA ALA A 227 -13.69 6.30 -14.18
C ALA A 227 -12.52 6.16 -13.17
N LEU A 228 -12.61 5.23 -12.23
CA LEU A 228 -11.56 4.91 -11.26
C LEU A 228 -10.52 3.90 -11.80
N ASP A 229 -10.73 3.36 -13.00
CA ASP A 229 -9.93 2.23 -13.53
C ASP A 229 -9.79 1.10 -12.51
N LEU A 230 -10.88 0.72 -11.83
CA LEU A 230 -10.87 -0.25 -10.75
C LEU A 230 -12.04 -1.22 -10.90
N PRO A 231 -11.81 -2.54 -11.00
CA PRO A 231 -12.91 -3.52 -10.95
C PRO A 231 -13.55 -3.53 -9.56
N ALA A 232 -14.84 -3.83 -9.49
CA ALA A 232 -15.57 -3.94 -8.23
C ALA A 232 -15.81 -5.40 -7.84
N PHE A 233 -15.79 -5.69 -6.53
CA PHE A 233 -16.32 -6.97 -6.04
C PHE A 233 -17.80 -7.11 -6.40
N PRO A 234 -18.24 -8.25 -6.92
CA PRO A 234 -19.65 -8.45 -7.25
C PRO A 234 -20.56 -8.46 -6.01
N VAL A 235 -20.05 -8.93 -4.87
CA VAL A 235 -20.74 -8.99 -3.58
C VAL A 235 -19.88 -8.35 -2.50
N THR A 236 -20.48 -7.44 -1.76
CA THR A 236 -19.86 -6.78 -0.59
C THR A 236 -20.90 -6.63 0.53
N THR A 237 -20.43 -6.26 1.73
CA THR A 237 -21.29 -5.76 2.81
C THR A 237 -21.18 -4.23 2.85
N GLN A 238 -21.06 -3.63 4.02
CA GLN A 238 -20.69 -2.22 4.14
C GLN A 238 -19.26 -1.98 3.61
N THR A 239 -18.38 -2.97 3.75
CA THR A 239 -16.99 -2.92 3.29
C THR A 239 -16.75 -3.91 2.15
N TYR A 240 -15.63 -3.78 1.43
CA TYR A 240 -15.14 -4.87 0.59
C TYR A 240 -14.67 -6.04 1.47
N PRO A 241 -14.57 -7.28 0.92
CA PRO A 241 -14.09 -8.44 1.68
C PRO A 241 -12.67 -8.22 2.21
N ARG A 242 -12.49 -8.03 3.52
CA ARG A 242 -11.17 -7.84 4.16
C ARG A 242 -10.20 -9.01 3.91
N LYS A 243 -10.68 -10.06 3.29
CA LYS A 243 -9.87 -11.14 2.73
C LYS A 243 -8.82 -10.64 1.74
N GLN A 244 -9.11 -9.56 1.01
CA GLN A 244 -8.16 -8.91 0.10
C GLN A 244 -6.94 -8.39 0.85
N ASP A 245 -7.13 -7.72 1.98
CA ASP A 245 -6.04 -7.17 2.80
C ASP A 245 -5.15 -8.29 3.35
N TRP A 246 -5.76 -9.41 3.75
CA TRP A 246 -5.02 -10.59 4.19
C TRP A 246 -4.20 -11.20 3.04
N VAL A 247 -4.73 -11.31 1.84
CA VAL A 247 -4.01 -11.84 0.66
C VAL A 247 -2.81 -10.93 0.32
N VAL A 248 -3.00 -9.61 0.34
CA VAL A 248 -1.90 -8.64 0.14
C VAL A 248 -0.82 -8.80 1.21
N SER A 249 -1.23 -8.86 2.48
CA SER A 249 -0.29 -9.00 3.61
C SER A 249 0.52 -10.31 3.54
N ASN A 250 -0.09 -11.41 3.12
CA ASN A 250 0.61 -12.69 2.92
C ASN A 250 1.65 -12.62 1.79
N GLY A 251 1.30 -12.00 0.66
CA GLY A 251 2.26 -11.83 -0.44
C GLY A 251 3.48 -11.00 0.00
N LEU A 252 3.23 -9.91 0.72
CA LEU A 252 4.33 -9.08 1.27
C LEU A 252 5.16 -9.83 2.31
N ALA A 253 4.54 -10.65 3.16
CA ALA A 253 5.25 -11.47 4.13
C ALA A 253 6.09 -12.57 3.47
N GLY A 254 5.61 -13.16 2.36
CA GLY A 254 6.39 -14.10 1.55
C GLY A 254 7.69 -13.44 1.07
N MET A 255 7.58 -12.31 0.38
CA MET A 255 8.74 -11.55 -0.09
C MET A 255 9.70 -11.15 1.04
N ALA A 256 9.16 -10.70 2.18
CA ALA A 256 9.97 -10.39 3.37
C ALA A 256 10.74 -11.61 3.86
N GLY A 257 10.17 -12.81 3.76
CA GLY A 257 10.85 -14.08 4.09
C GLY A 257 12.05 -14.38 3.18
N SER A 258 11.92 -14.16 1.87
CA SER A 258 13.01 -14.34 0.92
C SER A 258 14.14 -13.32 1.15
N LEU A 259 13.80 -12.06 1.42
CA LEU A 259 14.77 -11.03 1.77
C LEU A 259 15.47 -11.33 3.10
N TYR A 260 14.73 -11.84 4.10
CA TYR A 260 15.29 -12.30 5.38
C TYR A 260 16.31 -13.44 5.16
N LYS A 261 15.94 -14.44 4.36
CA LYS A 261 16.82 -15.58 4.07
C LYS A 261 18.16 -15.12 3.49
N PHE A 262 18.15 -14.22 2.50
CA PHE A 262 19.36 -13.66 1.92
C PHE A 262 20.19 -12.89 2.95
N ALA A 263 19.55 -12.00 3.70
CA ALA A 263 20.21 -11.14 4.70
C ALA A 263 20.81 -11.97 5.85
N PHE A 264 20.10 -12.98 6.31
CA PHE A 264 20.56 -13.86 7.37
C PHE A 264 21.78 -14.70 6.91
N ASP A 265 21.73 -15.26 5.71
CA ASP A 265 22.86 -16.01 5.16
C ASP A 265 24.09 -15.10 4.94
N LEU A 266 23.88 -13.86 4.47
CA LEU A 266 24.96 -12.87 4.34
C LEU A 266 25.63 -12.60 5.70
N ARG A 267 24.86 -12.46 6.79
CA ARG A 267 25.42 -12.28 8.14
C ARG A 267 26.25 -13.48 8.60
N LEU A 268 25.80 -14.69 8.30
CA LEU A 268 26.58 -15.90 8.60
C LEU A 268 27.87 -15.95 7.78
N LEU A 269 27.80 -15.66 6.48
CA LEU A 269 28.94 -15.69 5.58
C LEU A 269 29.95 -14.57 5.84
N GLN A 270 29.51 -13.44 6.43
CA GLN A 270 30.41 -12.37 6.87
C GLN A 270 31.12 -12.69 8.20
N SER A 271 30.68 -13.68 8.95
CA SER A 271 31.31 -14.03 10.22
C SER A 271 32.76 -14.52 10.00
N PRO A 272 33.73 -14.16 10.86
CA PRO A 272 35.14 -14.49 10.67
C PRO A 272 35.45 -15.97 10.41
N PRO A 273 34.73 -16.94 11.01
CA PRO A 273 34.98 -18.36 10.72
C PRO A 273 34.69 -18.77 9.27
N LEU A 274 33.76 -18.10 8.59
CA LEU A 274 33.42 -18.33 7.19
C LEU A 274 34.12 -17.32 6.27
N GLY A 275 33.88 -16.02 6.46
CA GLY A 275 34.60 -14.94 5.80
C GLY A 275 34.49 -14.92 4.29
N GLU A 276 33.39 -15.45 3.70
CA GLU A 276 33.24 -15.58 2.26
C GLU A 276 32.63 -14.35 1.61
N TRP A 277 31.61 -13.77 2.25
CA TRP A 277 30.87 -12.61 1.75
C TRP A 277 30.89 -11.51 2.81
N SER A 278 30.71 -10.26 2.38
CA SER A 278 30.57 -9.14 3.32
C SER A 278 29.74 -8.03 2.69
N GLU A 279 29.07 -7.27 3.54
CA GLU A 279 28.50 -5.99 3.10
C GLU A 279 29.60 -5.02 2.66
N PRO A 280 29.32 -4.15 1.68
CA PRO A 280 30.20 -3.02 1.41
C PRO A 280 30.34 -2.13 2.66
N PHE A 281 31.56 -1.73 2.96
CA PHE A 281 31.86 -0.85 4.08
C PHE A 281 32.49 0.46 3.56
N GLY A 282 31.78 1.57 3.73
CA GLY A 282 32.21 2.87 3.22
C GLY A 282 33.41 3.43 3.99
N GLU A 283 34.27 4.22 3.34
CA GLU A 283 35.48 4.81 3.94
C GLU A 283 35.21 5.61 5.23
N ARG A 284 34.06 6.27 5.33
CA ARG A 284 33.67 7.07 6.49
C ARG A 284 32.67 6.35 7.40
N GLN A 285 32.34 5.11 7.11
CA GLN A 285 31.39 4.34 7.90
C GLN A 285 32.01 3.93 9.23
N VAL A 286 31.26 4.10 10.32
CA VAL A 286 31.64 3.66 11.65
C VAL A 286 30.92 2.38 11.99
N GLY A 287 31.64 1.30 12.15
CA GLY A 287 31.08 -0.03 12.48
C GLY A 287 30.85 -0.25 13.98
N SER A 288 31.59 0.48 14.83
CA SER A 288 31.46 0.38 16.28
C SER A 288 31.98 1.66 16.93
N SER A 289 31.31 2.10 18.01
CA SER A 289 31.75 3.27 18.80
C SER A 289 33.01 3.00 19.64
N ALA A 290 33.33 1.74 19.88
CA ALA A 290 34.44 1.33 20.76
C ALA A 290 35.55 0.58 20.03
N MET A 291 35.27 -0.07 18.89
CA MET A 291 36.20 -0.96 18.20
C MET A 291 36.31 -0.56 16.72
N PRO A 292 37.36 0.22 16.32
CA PRO A 292 37.48 0.76 14.96
C PRO A 292 37.56 -0.31 13.86
N PHE A 293 38.05 -1.49 14.16
CA PHE A 293 38.20 -2.60 13.22
C PHE A 293 36.90 -3.38 12.99
N LYS A 294 35.84 -3.16 13.78
CA LYS A 294 34.60 -3.95 13.73
C LYS A 294 33.71 -3.49 12.58
N ARG A 295 33.34 -4.42 11.69
CA ARG A 295 32.47 -4.19 10.54
C ARG A 295 31.20 -5.01 10.69
N ASN A 296 30.17 -4.41 11.24
CA ASN A 296 28.87 -5.09 11.44
C ASN A 296 28.08 -5.11 10.13
N PRO A 297 27.35 -6.19 9.82
CA PRO A 297 26.43 -6.29 8.67
C PRO A 297 25.11 -5.56 8.97
N ILE A 298 25.17 -4.22 9.12
CA ILE A 298 24.06 -3.42 9.62
C ILE A 298 22.85 -3.39 8.68
N ASN A 299 23.07 -3.47 7.36
CA ASN A 299 21.97 -3.49 6.41
C ASN A 299 21.22 -4.83 6.47
N ALA A 300 21.95 -5.94 6.52
CA ALA A 300 21.34 -7.27 6.69
C ALA A 300 20.60 -7.38 8.03
N GLU A 301 21.16 -6.83 9.12
CA GLU A 301 20.48 -6.79 10.43
C GLU A 301 19.18 -5.98 10.38
N ASN A 302 19.14 -4.87 9.65
CA ASN A 302 17.93 -4.08 9.44
C ASN A 302 16.88 -4.84 8.62
N ILE A 303 17.30 -5.51 7.53
CA ILE A 303 16.40 -6.33 6.71
C ILE A 303 15.77 -7.43 7.58
N ASP A 304 16.57 -8.17 8.34
CA ASP A 304 16.10 -9.22 9.25
C ASP A 304 15.09 -8.69 10.27
N SER A 305 15.34 -7.51 10.82
CA SER A 305 14.47 -6.91 11.82
C SER A 305 13.12 -6.48 11.24
N LEU A 306 13.14 -5.82 10.07
CA LEU A 306 11.93 -5.37 9.39
C LEU A 306 11.11 -6.55 8.86
N ALA A 307 11.78 -7.58 8.31
CA ALA A 307 11.11 -8.76 7.79
C ALA A 307 10.30 -9.49 8.87
N ARG A 308 10.85 -9.61 10.09
CA ARG A 308 10.12 -10.21 11.23
C ARG A 308 8.86 -9.43 11.60
N TYR A 309 8.91 -8.10 11.50
CA TYR A 309 7.73 -7.27 11.73
C TYR A 309 6.68 -7.50 10.63
N VAL A 310 7.09 -7.48 9.35
CA VAL A 310 6.18 -7.72 8.22
C VAL A 310 5.55 -9.11 8.30
N ALA A 311 6.33 -10.14 8.68
CA ALA A 311 5.84 -11.52 8.82
C ALA A 311 4.72 -11.69 9.86
N ALA A 312 4.61 -10.79 10.85
CA ALA A 312 3.57 -10.83 11.86
C ALA A 312 2.24 -10.18 11.41
N LEU A 313 2.27 -9.30 10.41
CA LEU A 313 1.09 -8.53 9.98
C LEU A 313 -0.03 -9.36 9.35
N PRO A 314 0.23 -10.48 8.61
CA PRO A 314 -0.83 -11.35 8.10
C PRO A 314 -1.76 -11.90 9.18
N GLN A 315 -1.29 -12.11 10.41
CA GLN A 315 -2.14 -12.56 11.51
C GLN A 315 -3.22 -11.52 11.83
N VAL A 316 -2.84 -10.24 11.93
CA VAL A 316 -3.79 -9.15 12.18
C VAL A 316 -4.79 -9.02 11.03
N ALA A 317 -4.31 -9.08 9.79
CA ALA A 317 -5.17 -9.03 8.61
C ALA A 317 -6.13 -10.23 8.52
N TRP A 318 -5.70 -11.42 8.95
CA TRP A 318 -6.54 -12.61 9.03
C TRP A 318 -7.66 -12.44 10.06
N GLU A 319 -7.36 -11.92 11.24
CA GLU A 319 -8.36 -11.65 12.27
C GLU A 319 -9.42 -10.67 11.77
N ASN A 320 -9.01 -9.59 11.08
CA ASN A 320 -9.94 -8.66 10.45
C ASN A 320 -10.79 -9.31 9.36
N ALA A 321 -10.25 -10.27 8.61
CA ALA A 321 -10.96 -10.99 7.56
C ALA A 321 -11.89 -12.10 8.09
N ALA A 322 -11.68 -12.57 9.30
CA ALA A 322 -12.45 -13.67 9.92
C ALA A 322 -13.78 -13.21 10.56
N HIS A 323 -14.02 -11.91 10.65
CA HIS A 323 -15.23 -11.34 11.23
C HIS A 323 -16.06 -10.60 10.16
N SER A 324 -17.38 -10.71 10.23
CA SER A 324 -18.31 -10.04 9.30
C SER A 324 -19.36 -9.17 9.98
N LEU A 325 -19.53 -9.27 11.32
CA LEU A 325 -20.49 -8.52 12.12
C LEU A 325 -19.77 -7.77 13.26
#